data_697ad30aa6efa15d49440f324ac477e2
#
_entry.id   697ad30aa6efa15d49440f324ac477e2
#
_cell.length_a   1.000
_cell.length_b   1.000
_cell.length_c   1.000
_cell.angle_alpha   90.00
_cell.angle_beta   90.00
_cell.angle_gamma   90.00
#
_symmetry.space_group_name_H-M   'P 1'
#
loop_
_entity.id
_entity.type
_entity.pdbx_description
1 polymer ?
#
loop_
_entity_poly.entity_id
_entity_poly.type
_entity_poly.pdbx_seq_one_letter_code
_entity_poly.pdbx_strand_id
1 'polypeptide(L)'
;MLTDDGKHLYVSWDEYHRLIEKLALKVHASGWEFDQILCLARGGMRPGDVLSRIFDKPLGIMSTSSYRDDGGTLQGRLDMAKYITMPKGELAGRVLLVDDLADSGVTLRAVVDRLRAMPAISELRSAVLWVTGVSTYT
;
A
#
# COMPACT_ATOMS: atom_id res chain seq x y z
N MET A 1 1.90 19.63 3.41
CA MET A 1 1.48 20.89 4.03
C MET A 1 -0.03 20.85 4.33
N LEU A 2 -0.38 21.21 5.56
CA LEU A 2 -1.80 21.23 5.95
C LEU A 2 -2.47 22.50 5.44
N THR A 3 -3.78 22.39 5.16
CA THR A 3 -4.58 23.55 4.85
C THR A 3 -4.83 24.39 6.09
N ASP A 4 -5.36 25.62 5.89
CA ASP A 4 -5.65 26.53 6.99
C ASP A 4 -6.66 25.97 8.00
N ASP A 5 -7.54 25.07 7.57
CA ASP A 5 -8.49 24.42 8.46
C ASP A 5 -7.91 23.19 9.19
N GLY A 6 -6.67 22.80 8.87
CA GLY A 6 -6.01 21.67 9.48
C GLY A 6 -6.58 20.30 9.11
N LYS A 7 -7.56 20.27 8.20
CA LYS A 7 -8.28 19.03 7.86
C LYS A 7 -7.79 18.35 6.60
N HIS A 8 -7.09 19.10 5.74
CA HIS A 8 -6.64 18.58 4.46
C HIS A 8 -5.14 18.71 4.34
N LEU A 9 -4.56 17.76 3.65
CA LEU A 9 -3.14 17.78 3.33
C LEU A 9 -2.98 18.00 1.84
N TYR A 10 -2.30 19.07 1.49
CA TYR A 10 -1.92 19.34 0.10
C TYR A 10 -0.43 19.11 -0.06
N VAL A 11 -0.07 18.33 -1.07
CA VAL A 11 1.30 17.96 -1.33
C VAL A 11 1.59 18.23 -2.81
N SER A 12 2.67 18.96 -3.08
CA SER A 12 3.09 19.19 -4.45
C SER A 12 3.66 17.88 -5.05
N TRP A 13 3.75 17.85 -6.38
CA TRP A 13 4.37 16.71 -7.05
C TRP A 13 5.81 16.49 -6.59
N ASP A 14 6.56 17.56 -6.41
CA ASP A 14 7.94 17.45 -5.94
C ASP A 14 8.02 16.86 -4.53
N GLU A 15 7.16 17.33 -3.62
CA GLU A 15 7.10 16.77 -2.27
C GLU A 15 6.70 15.30 -2.29
N TYR A 16 5.73 14.97 -3.14
CA TYR A 16 5.25 13.60 -3.28
C TYR A 16 6.37 12.66 -3.74
N HIS A 17 7.12 13.07 -4.75
CA HIS A 17 8.22 12.25 -5.25
C HIS A 17 9.36 12.13 -4.23
N ARG A 18 9.63 13.18 -3.45
CA ARG A 18 10.60 13.10 -2.38
C ARG A 18 10.17 12.13 -1.28
N LEU A 19 8.89 12.08 -1.00
CA LEU A 19 8.37 11.10 -0.04
C LEU A 19 8.55 9.68 -0.53
N ILE A 20 8.33 9.44 -1.82
CA ILE A 20 8.58 8.12 -2.40
C ILE A 20 10.07 7.77 -2.29
N GLU A 21 10.95 8.71 -2.59
CA GLU A 21 12.40 8.49 -2.45
C GLU A 21 12.78 8.17 -1.01
N LYS A 22 12.24 8.90 -0.05
CA LYS A 22 12.48 8.63 1.37
C LYS A 22 11.99 7.25 1.78
N LEU A 23 10.84 6.86 1.26
CA LEU A 23 10.31 5.53 1.53
C LEU A 23 11.24 4.45 0.97
N ALA A 24 11.73 4.64 -0.25
CA ALA A 24 12.70 3.73 -0.86
C ALA A 24 13.96 3.59 0.00
N LEU A 25 14.46 4.71 0.51
CA LEU A 25 15.65 4.69 1.38
C LEU A 25 15.37 3.92 2.67
N LYS A 26 14.20 4.09 3.26
CA LYS A 26 13.83 3.34 4.47
C LYS A 26 13.75 1.83 4.19
N VAL A 27 13.15 1.46 3.09
CA VAL A 27 13.04 0.05 2.69
C VAL A 27 14.45 -0.52 2.49
N HIS A 28 15.29 0.19 1.78
CA HIS A 28 16.67 -0.25 1.55
C HIS A 28 17.45 -0.37 2.86
N ALA A 29 17.33 0.63 3.74
CA ALA A 29 18.04 0.64 5.00
C ALA A 29 17.62 -0.47 5.94
N SER A 30 16.42 -1.01 5.79
CA SER A 30 15.94 -2.11 6.62
C SER A 30 16.74 -3.40 6.40
N GLY A 31 17.38 -3.53 5.25
CA GLY A 31 18.12 -4.75 4.90
C GLY A 31 17.24 -5.93 4.56
N TRP A 32 15.92 -5.77 4.62
CA TRP A 32 15.00 -6.86 4.28
C TRP A 32 14.91 -7.02 2.77
N GLU A 33 15.22 -8.21 2.30
CA GLU A 33 15.12 -8.52 0.89
C GLU A 33 13.77 -9.15 0.60
N PHE A 34 13.13 -8.68 -0.46
CA PHE A 34 11.83 -9.17 -0.87
C PHE A 34 11.86 -9.59 -2.34
N ASP A 35 10.86 -10.37 -2.72
CA ASP A 35 10.82 -10.98 -4.05
C ASP A 35 9.90 -10.23 -4.99
N GLN A 36 8.82 -9.66 -4.46
CA GLN A 36 7.78 -9.01 -5.26
C GLN A 36 7.20 -7.83 -4.50
N ILE A 37 6.65 -6.89 -5.26
CA ILE A 37 5.92 -5.74 -4.70
C ILE A 37 4.47 -5.87 -5.11
N LEU A 38 3.55 -5.66 -4.17
CA LEU A 38 2.13 -5.57 -4.44
C LEU A 38 1.66 -4.18 -4.07
N CYS A 39 1.09 -3.45 -5.02
CA CYS A 39 0.52 -2.14 -4.73
C CYS A 39 -0.99 -2.21 -4.66
N LEU A 40 -1.56 -1.35 -3.83
CA LEU A 40 -3.00 -1.19 -3.74
C LEU A 40 -3.43 -0.06 -4.66
N ALA A 41 -4.25 -0.40 -5.65
CA ALA A 41 -4.78 0.59 -6.55
C ALA A 41 -5.88 1.38 -5.82
N ARG A 42 -5.99 2.65 -6.06
CA ARG A 42 -5.14 3.42 -6.98
C ARG A 42 -3.97 4.10 -6.31
N GLY A 43 -4.10 4.47 -5.04
CA GLY A 43 -3.13 5.30 -4.34
C GLY A 43 -1.72 4.71 -4.29
N GLY A 44 -1.63 3.41 -4.16
CA GLY A 44 -0.34 2.74 -4.11
C GLY A 44 0.34 2.52 -5.45
N MET A 45 -0.33 2.82 -6.56
CA MET A 45 0.21 2.52 -7.88
C MET A 45 1.46 3.33 -8.21
N ARG A 46 1.47 4.61 -7.89
CA ARG A 46 2.62 5.45 -8.18
C ARG A 46 3.84 5.10 -7.33
N PRO A 47 3.72 5.04 -6.00
CA PRO A 47 4.86 4.59 -5.21
C PRO A 47 5.24 3.14 -5.52
N GLY A 48 4.28 2.27 -5.80
CA GLY A 48 4.58 0.90 -6.18
C GLY A 48 5.39 0.80 -7.45
N ASP A 49 5.02 1.56 -8.49
CA ASP A 49 5.76 1.58 -9.73
C ASP A 49 7.19 2.05 -9.53
N VAL A 50 7.37 3.15 -8.82
CA VAL A 50 8.71 3.70 -8.56
C VAL A 50 9.57 2.70 -7.80
N LEU A 51 9.03 2.13 -6.72
CA LEU A 51 9.77 1.15 -5.92
C LEU A 51 10.12 -0.09 -6.73
N SER A 52 9.22 -0.56 -7.58
CA SER A 52 9.49 -1.74 -8.40
C SER A 52 10.66 -1.51 -9.36
N ARG A 53 10.78 -0.30 -9.87
CA ARG A 53 11.89 0.06 -10.75
C ARG A 53 13.19 0.25 -9.99
N ILE A 54 13.14 0.88 -8.83
CA ILE A 54 14.34 1.08 -7.99
C ILE A 54 14.92 -0.25 -7.55
N PHE A 55 14.08 -1.17 -7.09
CA PHE A 55 14.53 -2.46 -6.57
C PHE A 55 14.54 -3.58 -7.61
N ASP A 56 14.10 -3.28 -8.82
CA ASP A 56 14.02 -4.26 -9.92
C ASP A 56 13.26 -5.51 -9.52
N LYS A 57 12.03 -5.30 -9.05
CA LYS A 57 11.16 -6.39 -8.62
C LYS A 57 9.84 -6.33 -9.38
N PRO A 58 9.20 -7.49 -9.61
CA PRO A 58 7.89 -7.53 -10.25
C PRO A 58 6.85 -6.77 -9.42
N LEU A 59 5.95 -6.08 -10.11
CA LEU A 59 4.88 -5.31 -9.49
C LEU A 59 3.54 -5.97 -9.75
N GLY A 60 2.88 -6.40 -8.69
CA GLY A 60 1.50 -6.84 -8.73
C GLY A 60 0.57 -5.73 -8.32
N ILE A 61 -0.67 -5.82 -8.74
CA ILE A 61 -1.70 -4.81 -8.46
C ILE A 61 -2.94 -5.48 -7.89
N MET A 62 -3.46 -4.92 -6.81
CA MET A 62 -4.70 -5.34 -6.19
C MET A 62 -5.58 -4.12 -5.97
N SER A 63 -6.82 -4.18 -6.41
CA SER A 63 -7.76 -3.08 -6.21
C SER A 63 -8.50 -3.24 -4.90
N THR A 64 -8.60 -2.15 -4.17
CA THR A 64 -9.40 -2.08 -2.95
C THR A 64 -10.23 -0.79 -3.00
N SER A 65 -11.41 -0.85 -2.45
CA SER A 65 -12.23 0.34 -2.30
C SER A 65 -13.09 0.23 -1.04
N SER A 66 -13.32 1.36 -0.41
CA SER A 66 -14.29 1.44 0.67
C SER A 66 -15.67 1.53 0.04
N TYR A 67 -16.56 0.67 0.49
CA TYR A 67 -17.91 0.60 -0.03
C TYR A 67 -18.90 1.14 1.00
N ARG A 68 -19.83 1.96 0.52
CA ARG A 68 -20.97 2.40 1.32
C ARG A 68 -22.23 2.15 0.52
N ASP A 69 -23.25 1.63 1.18
CA ASP A 69 -24.52 1.48 0.51
C ASP A 69 -25.21 2.85 0.37
N ASP A 70 -26.27 2.90 -0.43
CA ASP A 70 -26.99 4.14 -0.70
C ASP A 70 -27.64 4.73 0.55
N GLY A 71 -27.95 3.89 1.53
CA GLY A 71 -28.52 4.33 2.79
C GLY A 71 -27.49 4.79 3.81
N GLY A 72 -26.21 4.65 3.51
CA GLY A 72 -25.15 4.99 4.44
C GLY A 72 -25.10 4.13 5.68
N THR A 73 -25.78 3.01 5.67
CA THR A 73 -25.90 2.13 6.84
C THR A 73 -24.74 1.17 6.99
N LEU A 74 -24.01 0.92 5.91
CA LEU A 74 -22.86 0.03 5.91
C LEU A 74 -21.59 0.87 5.92
N GLN A 75 -21.06 1.08 7.10
CA GLN A 75 -19.85 1.89 7.24
C GLN A 75 -18.61 1.08 6.94
N GLY A 76 -17.77 1.62 6.06
CA GLY A 76 -16.43 1.11 5.89
C GLY A 76 -16.35 -0.32 5.39
N ARG A 77 -17.40 -0.80 4.75
CA ARG A 77 -17.32 -2.12 4.14
C ARG A 77 -16.24 -2.08 3.06
N LEU A 78 -15.23 -2.89 3.26
CA LEU A 78 -14.13 -2.97 2.31
C LEU A 78 -14.45 -3.97 1.21
N ASP A 79 -14.39 -3.50 -0.02
CA ASP A 79 -14.51 -4.35 -1.20
C ASP A 79 -13.11 -4.59 -1.74
N MET A 80 -12.64 -5.81 -1.63
CA MET A 80 -11.34 -6.22 -2.15
C MET A 80 -11.51 -7.03 -3.41
N ALA A 81 -10.71 -6.74 -4.42
CA ALA A 81 -10.73 -7.49 -5.65
C ALA A 81 -10.44 -8.97 -5.39
N LYS A 82 -11.16 -9.83 -6.09
CA LYS A 82 -10.99 -11.27 -5.99
C LYS A 82 -9.62 -11.71 -6.51
N TYR A 83 -9.11 -11.01 -7.52
CA TYR A 83 -7.89 -11.39 -8.20
C TYR A 83 -6.81 -10.34 -8.03
N ILE A 84 -5.59 -10.81 -7.98
CA ILE A 84 -4.38 -9.98 -8.00
C ILE A 84 -3.79 -10.09 -9.39
N THR A 85 -3.50 -8.95 -10.01
CA THR A 85 -2.88 -8.92 -11.33
C THR A 85 -1.37 -8.93 -11.17
N MET A 86 -0.73 -9.93 -11.75
CA MET A 86 0.72 -10.08 -11.74
C MET A 86 1.27 -10.05 -13.17
N PRO A 87 2.48 -9.52 -13.37
CA PRO A 87 3.09 -9.54 -14.70
C PRO A 87 3.44 -10.95 -15.15
N LYS A 88 3.74 -11.83 -14.21
CA LYS A 88 4.08 -13.21 -14.50
C LYS A 88 3.91 -14.05 -13.23
N GLY A 89 3.23 -15.17 -13.36
CA GLY A 89 3.06 -16.11 -12.26
C GLY A 89 2.13 -15.59 -11.18
N GLU A 90 2.32 -16.07 -9.98
CA GLU A 90 1.48 -15.77 -8.83
C GLU A 90 2.25 -14.94 -7.79
N LEU A 91 1.49 -14.26 -6.95
CA LEU A 91 2.06 -13.56 -5.80
C LEU A 91 2.57 -14.60 -4.79
N ALA A 92 3.85 -14.57 -4.51
CA ALA A 92 4.47 -15.59 -3.66
C ALA A 92 5.77 -15.07 -3.05
N GLY A 93 6.25 -15.76 -2.02
CA GLY A 93 7.51 -15.45 -1.39
C GLY A 93 7.42 -14.26 -0.44
N ARG A 94 8.46 -13.46 -0.40
CA ARG A 94 8.52 -12.27 0.46
C ARG A 94 7.94 -11.09 -0.32
N VAL A 95 6.87 -10.52 0.18
CA VAL A 95 6.10 -9.49 -0.52
C VAL A 95 6.13 -8.17 0.23
N LEU A 96 6.44 -7.10 -0.49
CA LEU A 96 6.33 -5.74 0.01
C LEU A 96 5.00 -5.14 -0.48
N LEU A 97 4.11 -4.86 0.45
CA LEU A 97 2.81 -4.24 0.16
C LEU A 97 2.96 -2.73 0.22
N VAL A 98 2.54 -2.04 -0.85
CA VAL A 98 2.73 -0.60 -0.97
C VAL A 98 1.39 0.11 -1.13
N ASP A 99 1.20 1.16 -0.35
CA ASP A 99 0.03 2.05 -0.44
C ASP A 99 0.49 3.48 -0.19
N ASP A 100 -0.37 4.45 -0.49
CA ASP A 100 -0.04 5.85 -0.28
C ASP A 100 -0.45 6.34 1.10
N LEU A 101 -1.59 5.92 1.59
CA LEU A 101 -2.18 6.45 2.81
C LEU A 101 -2.78 5.34 3.67
N ALA A 102 -2.33 5.24 4.90
CA ALA A 102 -2.97 4.41 5.90
C ALA A 102 -3.78 5.33 6.83
N ASP A 103 -5.04 5.52 6.52
CA ASP A 103 -5.95 6.31 7.35
C ASP A 103 -6.21 5.53 8.65
N SER A 104 -7.34 5.15 9.03
CA SER A 104 -7.55 4.40 10.27
C SER A 104 -6.76 3.08 10.37
N GLY A 105 -6.15 2.65 9.30
CA GLY A 105 -5.46 1.36 9.22
C GLY A 105 -6.37 0.19 8.90
N VAL A 106 -7.66 0.43 8.78
CA VAL A 106 -8.64 -0.64 8.56
C VAL A 106 -8.43 -1.34 7.22
N THR A 107 -8.27 -0.57 6.15
CA THR A 107 -8.06 -1.13 4.82
C THR A 107 -6.77 -1.92 4.76
N LEU A 108 -5.69 -1.32 5.24
CA LEU A 108 -4.38 -1.97 5.22
C LEU A 108 -4.39 -3.26 6.03
N ARG A 109 -4.99 -3.22 7.21
CA ARG A 109 -5.08 -4.39 8.07
C ARG A 109 -5.86 -5.52 7.40
N ALA A 110 -6.98 -5.20 6.78
CA ALA A 110 -7.79 -6.21 6.09
C ALA A 110 -7.03 -6.88 4.95
N VAL A 111 -6.28 -6.08 4.19
CA VAL A 111 -5.44 -6.60 3.11
C VAL A 111 -4.33 -7.47 3.66
N VAL A 112 -3.64 -7.00 4.69
CA VAL A 112 -2.56 -7.76 5.33
C VAL A 112 -3.07 -9.11 5.84
N ASP A 113 -4.22 -9.12 6.50
CA ASP A 113 -4.80 -10.37 7.00
C ASP A 113 -5.13 -11.33 5.88
N ARG A 114 -5.69 -10.82 4.79
CA ARG A 114 -5.99 -11.66 3.62
C ARG A 114 -4.74 -12.24 3.00
N LEU A 115 -3.70 -11.42 2.83
CA LEU A 115 -2.45 -11.86 2.21
C LEU A 115 -1.71 -12.87 3.09
N ARG A 116 -1.69 -12.63 4.40
CA ARG A 116 -1.04 -13.56 5.34
C ARG A 116 -1.70 -14.92 5.39
N ALA A 117 -2.95 -15.01 5.02
CA ALA A 117 -3.66 -16.27 4.93
C ALA A 117 -3.28 -17.08 3.68
N MET A 118 -2.57 -16.48 2.74
CA MET A 118 -2.15 -17.15 1.51
C MET A 118 -0.88 -17.97 1.76
N PRO A 119 -0.94 -19.30 1.53
CA PRO A 119 0.23 -20.16 1.83
C PRO A 119 1.47 -19.83 1.02
N ALA A 120 1.30 -19.27 -0.19
CA ALA A 120 2.43 -18.95 -1.05
C ALA A 120 3.26 -17.78 -0.55
N ILE A 121 2.69 -16.92 0.31
CA ILE A 121 3.39 -15.76 0.86
C ILE A 121 4.12 -16.18 2.13
N SER A 122 5.46 -16.11 2.09
CA SER A 122 6.29 -16.51 3.23
C SER A 122 6.49 -15.38 4.23
N GLU A 123 6.63 -14.16 3.76
CA GLU A 123 6.76 -12.96 4.59
C GLU A 123 6.05 -11.80 3.92
N LEU A 124 5.50 -10.92 4.74
CA LEU A 124 4.80 -9.74 4.26
C LEU A 124 5.17 -8.54 5.12
N ARG A 125 5.60 -7.46 4.47
CA ARG A 125 5.79 -6.17 5.11
C ARG A 125 5.10 -5.11 4.29
N SER A 126 4.77 -4.00 4.91
CA SER A 126 4.08 -2.90 4.23
C SER A 126 4.92 -1.63 4.26
N ALA A 127 4.77 -0.84 3.21
CA ALA A 127 5.40 0.46 3.06
C ALA A 127 4.32 1.46 2.66
N VAL A 128 4.19 2.52 3.43
CA VAL A 128 3.13 3.51 3.27
C VAL A 128 3.74 4.90 3.33
N LEU A 129 3.32 5.79 2.41
CA LEU A 129 3.86 7.15 2.37
C LEU A 129 3.40 7.99 3.55
N TRP A 130 2.11 7.92 3.89
CA TRP A 130 1.53 8.66 4.99
C TRP A 130 0.74 7.76 5.90
N VAL A 131 0.81 8.10 7.18
CA VAL A 131 0.02 7.44 8.21
C VAL A 131 -0.73 8.52 8.96
N THR A 132 -2.05 8.36 9.10
CA THR A 132 -2.86 9.26 9.89
C THR A 132 -3.35 8.55 11.15
N GLY A 133 -3.60 9.33 12.20
CA GLY A 133 -4.00 8.77 13.48
C GLY A 133 -2.89 7.96 14.09
N VAL A 134 -3.26 7.01 14.95
CA VAL A 134 -2.32 6.11 15.58
C VAL A 134 -2.28 4.83 14.77
N SER A 135 -1.27 4.66 13.98
CA SER A 135 -1.10 3.42 13.26
C SER A 135 0.37 3.04 13.23
N THR A 136 0.60 1.75 13.25
CA THR A 136 1.92 1.19 13.13
C THR A 136 1.91 0.18 11.98
N TYR A 137 3.03 0.09 11.32
CA TYR A 137 3.18 -0.89 10.26
C TYR A 137 4.63 -1.37 10.23
N THR A 138 4.83 -2.47 9.64
CA THR A 138 6.17 -3.04 9.50
C THR A 138 6.42 -3.42 8.07
#